data_ef9c9b6c8006a362e25ea9c6a33da2f0
#
_entry.id   ef9c9b6c8006a362e25ea9c6a33da2f0
#
_cell.length_a   1.000
_cell.length_b   1.000
_cell.length_c   1.000
_cell.angle_alpha   90.00
_cell.angle_beta   90.00
_cell.angle_gamma   90.00
#
_symmetry.space_group_name_H-M   'P 1'
#
loop_
_entity.id
_entity.type
_entity.pdbx_description
1 polymer ?
#
loop_
_entity_poly.entity_id
_entity_poly.type
_entity_poly.pdbx_seq_one_letter_code
_entity_poly.pdbx_strand_id
1 'polypeptide(L)'
;ARILRQVQALSDWYDHCSGVETPLDDLFSRLAPVPFLLEKLDRCILSEEELADAASPALADIRRKILRSGQRLRETLDKMVRNQDVQKCLQDARVTMRDGRFVLPVKAEHRGQVQGLIHDTSASGQTLFIEPLAVVEANNDMRLLESLEQEEIERIITELCADCGTWADAIIADHAVCAELNLYFAKANL
;
A
#
# COMPACT_ATOMS: atom_id res chain seq x y z
N ALA A 1 1.16 1.14 -16.41
CA ALA A 1 1.54 -0.25 -16.62
C ALA A 1 0.75 -0.94 -17.75
N ARG A 2 -0.62 -0.91 -17.78
CA ARG A 2 -1.42 -1.68 -18.75
C ARG A 2 -1.09 -1.37 -20.22
N ILE A 3 -1.01 -0.09 -20.60
CA ILE A 3 -0.67 0.29 -21.99
C ILE A 3 0.76 -0.14 -22.35
N LEU A 4 1.73 0.02 -21.44
CA LEU A 4 3.12 -0.38 -21.69
C LEU A 4 3.24 -1.90 -21.93
N ARG A 5 2.49 -2.72 -21.16
CA ARG A 5 2.43 -4.19 -21.41
C ARG A 5 1.84 -4.53 -22.78
N GLN A 6 0.78 -3.82 -23.18
CA GLN A 6 0.17 -4.02 -24.50
C GLN A 6 1.15 -3.66 -25.63
N VAL A 7 1.84 -2.54 -25.51
CA VAL A 7 2.84 -2.09 -26.48
C VAL A 7 3.98 -3.10 -26.57
N GLN A 8 4.52 -3.54 -25.43
CA GLN A 8 5.57 -4.56 -25.41
C GLN A 8 5.11 -5.86 -26.07
N ALA A 9 3.92 -6.36 -25.71
CA ALA A 9 3.39 -7.59 -26.29
C ALA A 9 3.15 -7.49 -27.80
N LEU A 10 2.68 -6.34 -28.30
CA LEU A 10 2.48 -6.11 -29.72
C LEU A 10 3.81 -6.04 -30.48
N SER A 11 4.81 -5.36 -29.92
CA SER A 11 6.16 -5.29 -30.49
C SER A 11 6.80 -6.66 -30.54
N ASP A 12 6.79 -7.41 -29.43
CA ASP A 12 7.35 -8.76 -29.37
C ASP A 12 6.66 -9.71 -30.36
N TRP A 13 5.32 -9.60 -30.48
CA TRP A 13 4.57 -10.41 -31.46
C TRP A 13 4.96 -10.07 -32.87
N TYR A 14 5.06 -8.78 -33.22
CA TYR A 14 5.43 -8.35 -34.58
C TYR A 14 6.85 -8.79 -34.95
N ASP A 15 7.80 -8.69 -34.05
CA ASP A 15 9.18 -9.13 -34.26
C ASP A 15 9.28 -10.63 -34.58
N HIS A 16 8.33 -11.44 -34.12
CA HIS A 16 8.25 -12.88 -34.42
C HIS A 16 7.51 -13.18 -35.72
N CYS A 17 6.83 -12.21 -36.34
CA CYS A 17 6.10 -12.36 -37.60
C CYS A 17 6.99 -12.15 -38.84
N SER A 18 8.22 -12.63 -38.83
CA SER A 18 9.17 -12.45 -39.94
C SER A 18 8.66 -13.01 -41.26
N GLY A 19 8.74 -12.22 -42.34
CA GLY A 19 8.46 -12.65 -43.73
C GLY A 19 7.02 -12.44 -44.19
N VAL A 20 6.18 -11.76 -43.44
CA VAL A 20 4.84 -11.34 -43.84
C VAL A 20 4.82 -9.83 -44.01
N GLU A 21 4.72 -9.33 -45.23
CA GLU A 21 4.51 -7.91 -45.50
C GLU A 21 3.01 -7.58 -45.33
N THR A 22 2.71 -6.56 -44.55
CA THR A 22 1.33 -6.13 -44.26
C THR A 22 1.21 -4.61 -44.36
N PRO A 23 0.05 -4.08 -44.80
CA PRO A 23 -0.21 -2.64 -44.75
C PRO A 23 -0.12 -2.01 -43.35
N LEU A 24 -0.03 -2.84 -42.30
CA LEU A 24 0.07 -2.39 -40.90
C LEU A 24 1.53 -2.25 -40.43
N ASP A 25 2.52 -2.58 -41.24
CA ASP A 25 3.95 -2.52 -40.89
C ASP A 25 4.37 -1.11 -40.42
N ASP A 26 3.82 -0.07 -41.08
CA ASP A 26 4.05 1.32 -40.68
C ASP A 26 3.54 1.61 -39.25
N LEU A 27 2.40 1.03 -38.87
CA LEU A 27 1.87 1.21 -37.51
C LEU A 27 2.72 0.47 -36.44
N PHE A 28 3.12 -0.77 -36.73
CA PHE A 28 3.98 -1.53 -35.82
C PHE A 28 5.36 -0.88 -35.67
N SER A 29 5.93 -0.33 -36.72
CA SER A 29 7.23 0.36 -36.70
C SER A 29 7.22 1.66 -35.83
N ARG A 30 6.06 2.21 -35.59
CA ARG A 30 5.87 3.43 -34.75
C ARG A 30 5.76 3.12 -33.26
N LEU A 31 5.60 1.85 -32.88
CA LEU A 31 5.58 1.46 -31.47
C LEU A 31 6.98 1.66 -30.87
N ALA A 32 7.02 2.25 -29.67
CA ALA A 32 8.25 2.56 -28.93
C ALA A 32 8.19 1.95 -27.51
N PRO A 33 8.37 0.62 -27.37
CA PRO A 33 8.32 -0.05 -26.08
C PRO A 33 9.32 0.53 -25.07
N VAL A 34 8.89 0.69 -23.83
CA VAL A 34 9.74 1.19 -22.74
C VAL A 34 9.83 0.11 -21.63
N PRO A 35 10.56 -0.99 -21.89
CA PRO A 35 10.55 -2.18 -21.03
C PRO A 35 11.04 -1.89 -19.63
N PHE A 36 12.08 -1.06 -19.45
CA PHE A 36 12.62 -0.73 -18.13
C PHE A 36 11.60 0.05 -17.26
N LEU A 37 10.77 0.92 -17.88
CA LEU A 37 9.71 1.62 -17.15
C LEU A 37 8.61 0.64 -16.72
N LEU A 38 8.23 -0.26 -17.64
CA LEU A 38 7.26 -1.32 -17.34
C LEU A 38 7.75 -2.20 -16.18
N GLU A 39 8.99 -2.67 -16.23
CA GLU A 39 9.59 -3.49 -15.18
C GLU A 39 9.63 -2.75 -13.82
N LYS A 40 10.01 -1.45 -13.82
CA LYS A 40 10.01 -0.62 -12.63
C LYS A 40 8.62 -0.49 -12.03
N LEU A 41 7.60 -0.20 -12.85
CA LEU A 41 6.22 -0.09 -12.41
C LEU A 41 5.68 -1.41 -11.86
N ASP A 42 5.95 -2.53 -12.54
CA ASP A 42 5.48 -3.86 -12.12
C ASP A 42 6.16 -4.34 -10.83
N ARG A 43 7.41 -3.92 -10.60
CA ARG A 43 8.11 -4.19 -9.34
C ARG A 43 7.58 -3.36 -8.18
N CYS A 44 7.15 -2.12 -8.44
CA CYS A 44 6.77 -1.17 -7.38
C CYS A 44 5.28 -1.22 -7.03
N ILE A 45 4.40 -1.53 -7.99
CA ILE A 45 2.94 -1.39 -7.84
C ILE A 45 2.30 -2.78 -7.83
N LEU A 46 1.67 -3.15 -6.72
CA LEU A 46 0.88 -4.38 -6.60
C LEU A 46 -0.56 -4.17 -7.04
N SER A 47 -1.18 -3.06 -6.64
CA SER A 47 -2.56 -2.71 -6.98
C SER A 47 -2.74 -1.19 -7.06
N GLU A 48 -3.96 -0.73 -7.29
CA GLU A 48 -4.29 0.71 -7.28
C GLU A 48 -4.08 1.37 -5.92
N GLU A 49 -4.08 0.59 -4.84
CA GLU A 49 -3.99 1.06 -3.45
C GLU A 49 -2.71 0.62 -2.74
N GLU A 50 -1.87 -0.21 -3.39
CA GLU A 50 -0.76 -0.87 -2.69
C GLU A 50 0.55 -0.86 -3.48
N LEU A 51 1.63 -0.37 -2.83
CA LEU A 51 3.00 -0.51 -3.29
C LEU A 51 3.65 -1.75 -2.68
N ALA A 52 4.48 -2.42 -3.50
CA ALA A 52 5.27 -3.57 -3.06
C ALA A 52 6.38 -3.15 -2.08
N ASP A 53 6.75 -4.04 -1.17
CA ASP A 53 7.95 -3.87 -0.34
C ASP A 53 9.22 -3.73 -1.19
N ALA A 54 9.23 -4.37 -2.37
CA ALA A 54 10.31 -4.29 -3.35
C ALA A 54 10.44 -2.92 -4.03
N ALA A 55 9.49 -1.99 -3.82
CA ALA A 55 9.55 -0.64 -4.36
C ALA A 55 10.75 0.15 -3.81
N SER A 56 11.07 -0.02 -2.51
CA SER A 56 12.30 0.51 -1.94
C SER A 56 12.78 -0.31 -0.73
N PRO A 57 14.10 -0.40 -0.50
CA PRO A 57 14.65 -1.02 0.72
C PRO A 57 14.19 -0.31 2.01
N ALA A 58 13.98 1.01 1.95
CA ALA A 58 13.50 1.80 3.06
C ALA A 58 12.06 1.43 3.43
N LEU A 59 11.16 1.33 2.44
CA LEU A 59 9.78 0.91 2.66
C LEU A 59 9.70 -0.48 3.29
N ALA A 60 10.47 -1.44 2.75
CA ALA A 60 10.54 -2.80 3.29
C ALA A 60 11.04 -2.82 4.75
N ASP A 61 12.01 -1.98 5.10
CA ASP A 61 12.54 -1.89 6.46
C ASP A 61 11.53 -1.26 7.43
N ILE A 62 10.88 -0.17 7.01
CA ILE A 62 9.84 0.50 7.80
C ILE A 62 8.69 -0.47 8.08
N ARG A 63 8.16 -1.17 7.09
CA ARG A 63 7.07 -2.13 7.24
C ARG A 63 7.43 -3.28 8.17
N ARG A 64 8.66 -3.80 8.07
CA ARG A 64 9.17 -4.80 9.03
C ARG A 64 9.21 -4.27 10.46
N LYS A 65 9.61 -3.00 10.66
CA LYS A 65 9.61 -2.36 11.98
C LYS A 65 8.20 -2.19 12.51
N ILE A 66 7.25 -1.74 11.69
CA ILE A 66 5.83 -1.62 12.02
C ILE A 66 5.28 -2.97 12.49
N LEU A 67 5.49 -4.02 11.70
CA LEU A 67 5.03 -5.37 12.06
C LEU A 67 5.59 -5.85 13.40
N ARG A 68 6.90 -5.71 13.61
CA ARG A 68 7.57 -6.13 14.86
C ARG A 68 7.11 -5.30 16.07
N SER A 69 6.96 -4.00 15.90
CA SER A 69 6.50 -3.10 16.97
C SER A 69 5.06 -3.41 17.34
N GLY A 70 4.18 -3.61 16.35
CA GLY A 70 2.80 -3.99 16.57
C GLY A 70 2.65 -5.34 17.30
N GLN A 71 3.48 -6.33 16.94
CA GLN A 71 3.49 -7.63 17.63
C GLN A 71 3.91 -7.50 19.10
N ARG A 72 5.02 -6.78 19.38
CA ARG A 72 5.50 -6.56 20.75
C ARG A 72 4.48 -5.81 21.60
N LEU A 73 3.85 -4.81 21.02
CA LEU A 73 2.84 -4.00 21.68
C LEU A 73 1.62 -4.84 22.03
N ARG A 74 1.14 -5.66 21.08
CA ARG A 74 0.04 -6.59 21.32
C ARG A 74 0.38 -7.61 22.39
N GLU A 75 1.57 -8.23 22.36
CA GLU A 75 2.03 -9.16 23.41
C GLU A 75 2.06 -8.52 24.79
N THR A 76 2.50 -7.26 24.89
CA THR A 76 2.53 -6.52 26.16
C THR A 76 1.12 -6.30 26.71
N LEU A 77 0.20 -5.86 25.85
CA LEU A 77 -1.19 -5.66 26.24
C LEU A 77 -1.91 -6.98 26.56
N ASP A 78 -1.64 -8.05 25.81
CA ASP A 78 -2.21 -9.36 26.10
C ASP A 78 -1.76 -9.91 27.48
N LYS A 79 -0.50 -9.63 27.88
CA LYS A 79 -0.04 -9.95 29.25
C LYS A 79 -0.80 -9.16 30.29
N MET A 80 -1.08 -7.87 30.03
CA MET A 80 -1.87 -7.03 30.93
C MET A 80 -3.32 -7.53 31.03
N VAL A 81 -3.95 -7.89 29.91
CA VAL A 81 -5.32 -8.42 29.87
C VAL A 81 -5.44 -9.75 30.65
N ARG A 82 -4.39 -10.58 30.67
CA ARG A 82 -4.36 -11.85 31.43
C ARG A 82 -4.14 -11.65 32.95
N ASN A 83 -3.73 -10.47 33.37
CA ASN A 83 -3.63 -10.17 34.79
C ASN A 83 -5.02 -10.11 35.42
N GLN A 84 -5.28 -10.89 36.46
CA GLN A 84 -6.60 -11.04 37.08
C GLN A 84 -7.17 -9.71 37.62
N ASP A 85 -6.31 -8.83 38.12
CA ASP A 85 -6.75 -7.53 38.68
C ASP A 85 -7.12 -6.56 37.54
N VAL A 86 -6.36 -6.54 36.46
CA VAL A 86 -6.70 -5.76 35.26
C VAL A 86 -7.96 -6.30 34.61
N GLN A 87 -8.09 -7.64 34.50
CA GLN A 87 -9.23 -8.30 33.85
C GLN A 87 -10.58 -7.92 34.48
N LYS A 88 -10.64 -7.75 35.81
CA LYS A 88 -11.86 -7.31 36.49
C LYS A 88 -12.30 -5.91 36.10
N CYS A 89 -11.34 -5.06 35.73
CA CYS A 89 -11.56 -3.69 35.30
C CYS A 89 -12.00 -3.55 33.86
N LEU A 90 -11.76 -4.58 33.03
CA LEU A 90 -12.05 -4.51 31.60
C LEU A 90 -13.53 -4.76 31.31
N GLN A 91 -14.08 -4.03 30.35
CA GLN A 91 -15.41 -4.28 29.78
C GLN A 91 -15.37 -5.51 28.86
N ASP A 92 -14.30 -5.67 28.09
CA ASP A 92 -13.99 -6.81 27.24
C ASP A 92 -12.50 -7.13 27.40
N ALA A 93 -12.18 -8.41 27.55
CA ALA A 93 -10.80 -8.89 27.71
C ALA A 93 -10.07 -8.97 26.34
N ARG A 94 -10.19 -7.90 25.53
CA ARG A 94 -9.55 -7.79 24.21
C ARG A 94 -8.85 -6.45 24.06
N VAL A 95 -7.68 -6.52 23.43
CA VAL A 95 -6.98 -5.33 22.96
C VAL A 95 -7.75 -4.76 21.77
N THR A 96 -7.94 -3.46 21.72
CA THR A 96 -8.62 -2.77 20.60
C THR A 96 -7.78 -1.58 20.12
N MET A 97 -8.13 -1.03 18.97
CA MET A 97 -7.52 0.19 18.45
C MET A 97 -8.51 1.36 18.47
N ARG A 98 -8.01 2.54 18.85
CA ARG A 98 -8.70 3.82 18.73
C ARG A 98 -7.70 4.87 18.23
N ASP A 99 -8.06 5.57 17.16
CA ASP A 99 -7.23 6.61 16.54
C ASP A 99 -5.77 6.18 16.28
N GLY A 100 -5.59 4.93 15.78
CA GLY A 100 -4.27 4.37 15.50
C GLY A 100 -3.47 3.96 16.74
N ARG A 101 -4.10 3.89 17.94
CA ARG A 101 -3.45 3.47 19.18
C ARG A 101 -4.06 2.19 19.72
N PHE A 102 -3.21 1.33 20.25
CA PHE A 102 -3.65 0.16 20.98
C PHE A 102 -4.07 0.56 22.41
N VAL A 103 -5.30 0.24 22.76
CA VAL A 103 -5.95 0.62 24.00
C VAL A 103 -6.69 -0.56 24.63
N LEU A 104 -7.00 -0.44 25.95
CA LEU A 104 -7.82 -1.40 26.68
C LEU A 104 -9.22 -0.80 26.95
N PRO A 105 -10.30 -1.54 26.70
CA PRO A 105 -11.66 -1.11 27.04
C PRO A 105 -11.91 -1.32 28.53
N VAL A 106 -11.81 -0.26 29.32
CA VAL A 106 -11.95 -0.27 30.78
C VAL A 106 -13.35 0.21 31.17
N LYS A 107 -13.99 -0.45 32.14
CA LYS A 107 -15.26 0.01 32.73
C LYS A 107 -15.05 1.38 33.40
N ALA A 108 -15.95 2.31 33.16
CA ALA A 108 -15.83 3.69 33.68
C ALA A 108 -15.67 3.74 35.22
N GLU A 109 -16.30 2.82 35.96
CA GLU A 109 -16.19 2.69 37.43
C GLU A 109 -14.80 2.26 37.90
N HIS A 110 -14.00 1.64 37.04
CA HIS A 110 -12.63 1.19 37.31
C HIS A 110 -11.55 2.10 36.75
N ARG A 111 -11.89 3.33 36.29
CA ARG A 111 -10.96 4.30 35.70
C ARG A 111 -9.65 4.47 36.47
N GLY A 112 -9.72 4.53 37.81
CA GLY A 112 -8.56 4.77 38.66
C GLY A 112 -7.64 3.56 38.86
N GLN A 113 -8.04 2.37 38.40
CA GLN A 113 -7.28 1.13 38.63
C GLN A 113 -6.35 0.81 37.45
N VAL A 114 -6.63 1.35 36.26
CA VAL A 114 -5.75 1.22 35.07
C VAL A 114 -5.13 2.58 34.80
N GLN A 115 -3.85 2.71 35.12
CA GLN A 115 -3.10 3.95 34.85
C GLN A 115 -2.83 4.11 33.38
N GLY A 116 -3.27 5.22 32.78
CA GLY A 116 -3.11 5.47 31.36
C GLY A 116 -3.82 6.73 30.87
N LEU A 117 -3.74 6.96 29.57
CA LEU A 117 -4.39 8.07 28.86
C LEU A 117 -5.72 7.59 28.29
N ILE A 118 -6.77 8.38 28.49
CA ILE A 118 -8.08 8.11 27.89
C ILE A 118 -8.07 8.70 26.49
N HIS A 119 -8.28 7.87 25.48
CA HIS A 119 -8.35 8.31 24.06
C HIS A 119 -9.78 8.44 23.57
N ASP A 120 -10.69 7.60 24.10
CA ASP A 120 -12.07 7.59 23.65
C ASP A 120 -13.01 7.11 24.76
N THR A 121 -14.30 7.35 24.59
CA THR A 121 -15.36 6.92 25.51
C THR A 121 -16.52 6.35 24.68
N SER A 122 -17.07 5.21 25.09
CA SER A 122 -18.25 4.65 24.42
C SER A 122 -19.44 5.62 24.43
N ALA A 123 -20.34 5.51 23.47
CA ALA A 123 -21.53 6.36 23.38
C ALA A 123 -22.39 6.34 24.66
N SER A 124 -22.39 5.22 25.40
CA SER A 124 -23.12 5.11 26.71
C SER A 124 -22.34 5.68 27.89
N GLY A 125 -21.08 6.08 27.71
CA GLY A 125 -20.19 6.53 28.80
C GLY A 125 -19.69 5.42 29.72
N GLN A 126 -20.09 4.17 29.51
CA GLN A 126 -19.78 3.04 30.41
C GLN A 126 -18.40 2.43 30.19
N THR A 127 -17.79 2.68 29.03
CA THR A 127 -16.48 2.14 28.67
C THR A 127 -15.52 3.27 28.29
N LEU A 128 -14.35 3.26 28.89
CA LEU A 128 -13.24 4.16 28.59
C LEU A 128 -12.18 3.38 27.82
N PHE A 129 -11.72 3.91 26.71
CA PHE A 129 -10.62 3.33 25.95
C PHE A 129 -9.32 3.95 26.43
N ILE A 130 -8.61 3.19 27.29
CA ILE A 130 -7.41 3.65 27.99
C ILE A 130 -6.17 3.07 27.33
N GLU A 131 -5.23 3.95 26.97
CA GLU A 131 -3.87 3.57 26.62
C GLU A 131 -3.05 3.46 27.93
N PRO A 132 -2.64 2.25 28.34
CA PRO A 132 -1.84 2.09 29.54
C PRO A 132 -0.50 2.80 29.44
N LEU A 133 -0.01 3.42 30.54
CA LEU A 133 1.27 4.13 30.54
C LEU A 133 2.43 3.26 30.05
N ALA A 134 2.38 1.95 30.32
CA ALA A 134 3.41 1.01 29.90
C ALA A 134 3.56 0.85 28.38
N VAL A 135 2.60 1.32 27.58
CA VAL A 135 2.61 1.19 26.11
C VAL A 135 2.55 2.52 25.37
N VAL A 136 2.48 3.65 26.06
CA VAL A 136 2.40 4.99 25.45
C VAL A 136 3.57 5.25 24.51
N GLU A 137 4.80 4.96 24.95
CA GLU A 137 6.01 5.16 24.13
C GLU A 137 5.98 4.26 22.89
N ALA A 138 5.64 2.99 23.05
CA ALA A 138 5.54 2.05 21.93
C ALA A 138 4.44 2.42 20.92
N ASN A 139 3.30 2.96 21.38
CA ASN A 139 2.27 3.51 20.51
C ASN A 139 2.75 4.76 19.76
N ASN A 140 3.53 5.63 20.42
CA ASN A 140 4.11 6.80 19.76
C ASN A 140 5.13 6.39 18.69
N ASP A 141 6.01 5.43 18.99
CA ASP A 141 6.96 4.88 18.01
C ASP A 141 6.26 4.27 16.81
N MET A 142 5.14 3.57 17.04
CA MET A 142 4.32 2.99 15.97
C MET A 142 3.78 4.07 15.03
N ARG A 143 3.20 5.14 15.58
CA ARG A 143 2.69 6.26 14.78
C ARG A 143 3.79 6.99 14.00
N LEU A 144 4.97 7.10 14.59
CA LEU A 144 6.12 7.66 13.88
C LEU A 144 6.50 6.78 12.69
N LEU A 145 6.53 5.46 12.86
CA LEU A 145 6.82 4.52 11.77
C LEU A 145 5.75 4.58 10.67
N GLU A 146 4.47 4.69 11.01
CA GLU A 146 3.37 4.86 10.06
C GLU A 146 3.50 6.18 9.27
N SER A 147 3.91 7.27 9.93
CA SER A 147 4.20 8.53 9.24
C SER A 147 5.37 8.42 8.27
N LEU A 148 6.46 7.75 8.69
CA LEU A 148 7.61 7.50 7.82
C LEU A 148 7.27 6.59 6.64
N GLU A 149 6.38 5.61 6.82
CA GLU A 149 5.87 4.79 5.72
C GLU A 149 5.14 5.65 4.69
N GLN A 150 4.26 6.54 5.15
CA GLN A 150 3.51 7.42 4.26
C GLN A 150 4.43 8.38 3.50
N GLU A 151 5.40 8.99 4.16
CA GLU A 151 6.40 9.85 3.53
C GLU A 151 7.20 9.11 2.44
N GLU A 152 7.61 7.86 2.73
CA GLU A 152 8.36 7.04 1.76
C GLU A 152 7.49 6.62 0.58
N ILE A 153 6.21 6.29 0.82
CA ILE A 153 5.23 6.00 -0.24
C ILE A 153 5.07 7.21 -1.17
N GLU A 154 4.91 8.41 -0.62
CA GLU A 154 4.77 9.65 -1.40
C GLU A 154 6.03 9.94 -2.23
N ARG A 155 7.21 9.70 -1.66
CA ARG A 155 8.48 9.82 -2.36
C ARG A 155 8.55 8.88 -3.56
N ILE A 156 8.21 7.60 -3.35
CA ILE A 156 8.22 6.57 -4.42
C ILE A 156 7.23 6.94 -5.52
N ILE A 157 6.00 7.34 -5.17
CA ILE A 157 4.98 7.74 -6.15
C ILE A 157 5.47 8.93 -6.97
N THR A 158 6.06 9.93 -6.31
CA THR A 158 6.59 11.11 -6.98
C THR A 158 7.70 10.74 -7.99
N GLU A 159 8.59 9.82 -7.62
CA GLU A 159 9.64 9.32 -8.51
C GLU A 159 9.04 8.56 -9.71
N LEU A 160 8.09 7.66 -9.48
CA LEU A 160 7.41 6.92 -10.57
C LEU A 160 6.64 7.85 -11.50
N CYS A 161 6.00 8.89 -10.97
CA CYS A 161 5.32 9.90 -11.79
C CYS A 161 6.30 10.69 -12.65
N ALA A 162 7.46 11.08 -12.11
CA ALA A 162 8.50 11.76 -12.87
C ALA A 162 9.05 10.90 -14.00
N ASP A 163 9.31 9.61 -13.73
CA ASP A 163 9.72 8.64 -14.75
C ASP A 163 8.67 8.49 -15.87
N CYS A 164 7.40 8.34 -15.50
CA CYS A 164 6.30 8.31 -16.48
C CYS A 164 6.23 9.61 -17.29
N GLY A 165 6.44 10.76 -16.64
CA GLY A 165 6.46 12.06 -17.29
C GLY A 165 7.54 12.19 -18.36
N THR A 166 8.72 11.62 -18.11
CA THR A 166 9.83 11.59 -19.09
C THR A 166 9.44 10.87 -20.38
N TRP A 167 8.57 9.88 -20.32
CA TRP A 167 8.12 9.05 -21.45
C TRP A 167 6.70 9.36 -21.91
N ALA A 168 6.12 10.47 -21.43
CA ALA A 168 4.72 10.79 -21.68
C ALA A 168 4.38 10.85 -23.16
N ASP A 169 5.20 11.52 -23.97
CA ASP A 169 4.95 11.67 -25.41
C ASP A 169 4.99 10.32 -26.14
N ALA A 170 5.93 9.46 -25.80
CA ALA A 170 6.02 8.11 -26.33
C ALA A 170 4.79 7.27 -25.93
N ILE A 171 4.39 7.31 -24.68
CA ILE A 171 3.22 6.57 -24.18
C ILE A 171 1.93 7.06 -24.86
N ILE A 172 1.78 8.36 -25.09
CA ILE A 172 0.62 8.95 -25.81
C ILE A 172 0.62 8.49 -27.27
N ALA A 173 1.78 8.52 -27.94
CA ALA A 173 1.90 8.07 -29.32
C ALA A 173 1.59 6.57 -29.45
N ASP A 174 2.14 5.73 -28.58
CA ASP A 174 1.88 4.31 -28.51
C ASP A 174 0.38 4.00 -28.28
N HIS A 175 -0.26 4.76 -27.38
CA HIS A 175 -1.71 4.60 -27.14
C HIS A 175 -2.52 4.87 -28.41
N ALA A 176 -2.16 5.91 -29.19
CA ALA A 176 -2.83 6.24 -30.45
C ALA A 176 -2.65 5.11 -31.48
N VAL A 177 -1.43 4.58 -31.61
CA VAL A 177 -1.12 3.45 -32.51
C VAL A 177 -1.90 2.21 -32.08
N CYS A 178 -1.93 1.87 -30.79
CA CYS A 178 -2.69 0.74 -30.28
C CYS A 178 -4.20 0.87 -30.55
N ALA A 179 -4.76 2.07 -30.43
CA ALA A 179 -6.16 2.34 -30.74
C ALA A 179 -6.46 2.13 -32.23
N GLU A 180 -5.56 2.56 -33.11
CA GLU A 180 -5.68 2.38 -34.56
C GLU A 180 -5.55 0.90 -34.95
N LEU A 181 -4.57 0.18 -34.43
CA LEU A 181 -4.42 -1.26 -34.63
C LEU A 181 -5.67 -2.02 -34.16
N ASN A 182 -6.20 -1.69 -33.00
CA ASN A 182 -7.41 -2.33 -32.48
C ASN A 182 -8.63 -2.14 -33.42
N LEU A 183 -8.73 -0.96 -34.05
CA LEU A 183 -9.78 -0.70 -35.05
C LEU A 183 -9.63 -1.59 -36.29
N TYR A 184 -8.41 -1.78 -36.77
CA TYR A 184 -8.17 -2.68 -37.94
C TYR A 184 -8.44 -4.14 -37.59
N PHE A 185 -8.02 -4.61 -36.41
CA PHE A 185 -8.32 -5.97 -35.97
C PHE A 185 -9.83 -6.20 -35.72
N ALA A 186 -10.53 -5.21 -35.18
CA ALA A 186 -11.99 -5.30 -35.04
C ALA A 186 -12.70 -5.40 -36.38
N LYS A 187 -12.27 -4.64 -37.39
CA LYS A 187 -12.83 -4.71 -38.75
C LYS A 187 -12.54 -6.05 -39.46
N ALA A 188 -11.38 -6.64 -39.20
CA ALA A 188 -11.01 -7.93 -39.78
C ALA A 188 -11.80 -9.13 -39.20
N ASN A 189 -12.39 -8.96 -38.01
CA ASN A 189 -13.21 -9.97 -37.33
C ASN A 189 -14.72 -9.84 -37.63
N LEU A 190 -15.14 -8.87 -38.45
CA LEU A 190 -16.51 -8.69 -38.95
C LEU A 190 -16.71 -9.41 -40.30
#